data_659527300c21772f60f36368e6d7f7c7
#
_entry.id   659527300c21772f60f36368e6d7f7c7
#
_cell.length_a   1.000
_cell.length_b   1.000
_cell.length_c   1.000
_cell.angle_alpha   90.00
_cell.angle_beta   90.00
_cell.angle_gamma   90.00
#
_symmetry.space_group_name_H-M   'P 1'
#
loop_
_entity.id
_entity.type
_entity.pdbx_description
1 polymer ?
#
loop_
_entity_poly.entity_id
_entity_poly.type
_entity_poly.pdbx_seq_one_letter_code
_entity_poly.pdbx_strand_id
1 'polypeptide(L)'
;MTMQHVFPTYQRFPFAITDGQGVHLTDNHGKTYLDFTAGIGVCNFGYHQPQIQAAVTQQLTHIWHTSNLYENELQDAVAGLLANGEERLVYFANSGTEANEAALKLARKYTGKTGILAF
;
A
#
# COMPACT_ATOMS: atom_id res chain seq x y z
N MET A 1 25.02 -0.11 10.02
CA MET A 1 25.02 0.94 8.96
C MET A 1 24.10 2.05 9.43
N THR A 2 24.58 3.27 9.65
CA THR A 2 23.72 4.39 10.09
C THR A 2 23.25 5.14 8.85
N MET A 3 21.94 5.31 8.68
CA MET A 3 21.37 6.06 7.56
C MET A 3 21.64 7.56 7.78
N GLN A 4 22.58 8.14 7.02
CA GLN A 4 23.05 9.52 7.25
C GLN A 4 22.19 10.60 6.58
N HIS A 5 21.38 10.21 5.57
CA HIS A 5 20.62 11.16 4.75
C HIS A 5 19.10 11.02 4.90
N VAL A 6 18.63 10.18 5.83
CA VAL A 6 17.21 10.00 6.10
C VAL A 6 16.86 10.68 7.42
N PHE A 7 15.85 11.54 7.38
CA PHE A 7 15.37 12.21 8.57
C PHE A 7 14.95 11.19 9.65
N PRO A 8 15.42 11.33 10.90
CA PRO A 8 15.27 10.32 11.95
C PRO A 8 13.88 10.34 12.60
N THR A 9 12.83 10.07 11.82
CA THR A 9 11.44 10.00 12.31
C THR A 9 11.14 8.72 13.10
N TYR A 10 11.96 7.67 12.92
CA TYR A 10 11.75 6.38 13.57
C TYR A 10 13.01 5.90 14.28
N GLN A 11 12.83 5.22 15.40
CA GLN A 11 13.89 4.44 16.02
C GLN A 11 13.99 3.09 15.29
N ARG A 12 14.99 2.93 14.42
CA ARG A 12 15.18 1.74 13.61
C ARG A 12 15.99 0.69 14.34
N PHE A 13 15.75 -0.58 13.99
CA PHE A 13 16.64 -1.67 14.40
C PHE A 13 18.04 -1.51 13.76
N PRO A 14 19.12 -1.94 14.43
CA PRO A 14 20.50 -1.73 13.97
C PRO A 14 20.95 -2.70 12.88
N PHE A 15 20.03 -3.24 12.10
CA PHE A 15 20.28 -4.15 10.98
C PHE A 15 19.38 -3.79 9.80
N ALA A 16 19.75 -4.24 8.61
CA ALA A 16 18.97 -4.08 7.40
C ALA A 16 18.38 -5.42 6.96
N ILE A 17 17.13 -5.44 6.57
CA ILE A 17 16.54 -6.59 5.87
C ILE A 17 16.99 -6.53 4.40
N THR A 18 17.53 -7.65 3.90
CA THR A 18 18.08 -7.75 2.54
C THR A 18 17.34 -8.72 1.65
N ASP A 19 16.56 -9.64 2.24
CA ASP A 19 15.79 -10.62 1.48
C ASP A 19 14.53 -11.03 2.25
N GLY A 20 13.57 -11.62 1.53
CA GLY A 20 12.34 -12.16 2.11
C GLY A 20 11.77 -13.30 1.26
N GLN A 21 11.33 -14.39 1.90
CA GLN A 21 10.73 -15.54 1.24
C GLN A 21 9.50 -16.03 2.03
N GLY A 22 8.34 -16.05 1.40
CA GLY A 22 7.09 -16.40 2.07
C GLY A 22 6.85 -15.53 3.30
N VAL A 23 6.93 -16.09 4.50
CA VAL A 23 6.75 -15.37 5.77
C VAL A 23 8.07 -15.10 6.51
N HIS A 24 9.20 -15.31 5.86
CA HIS A 24 10.51 -15.13 6.46
C HIS A 24 11.26 -13.96 5.86
N LEU A 25 11.96 -13.22 6.71
CA LEU A 25 12.87 -12.14 6.33
C LEU A 25 14.30 -12.49 6.71
N THR A 26 15.26 -12.07 5.89
CA THR A 26 16.69 -12.29 6.16
C THR A 26 17.39 -10.93 6.25
N ASP A 27 18.21 -10.76 7.29
CA ASP A 27 18.99 -9.55 7.48
C ASP A 27 20.36 -9.58 6.76
N ASN A 28 21.06 -8.45 6.79
CA ASN A 28 22.40 -8.28 6.21
C ASN A 28 23.51 -9.08 6.91
N HIS A 29 23.20 -9.82 7.97
CA HIS A 29 24.09 -10.76 8.67
C HIS A 29 23.71 -12.22 8.38
N GLY A 30 22.69 -12.47 7.54
CA GLY A 30 22.20 -13.79 7.20
C GLY A 30 21.27 -14.41 8.24
N LYS A 31 20.85 -13.65 9.25
CA LYS A 31 19.89 -14.12 10.25
C LYS A 31 18.47 -14.06 9.69
N THR A 32 17.72 -15.15 9.88
CA THR A 32 16.33 -15.25 9.45
C THR A 32 15.36 -14.95 10.60
N TYR A 33 14.28 -14.26 10.30
CA TYR A 33 13.20 -13.89 11.20
C TYR A 33 11.87 -14.35 10.62
N LEU A 34 10.95 -14.78 11.48
CA LEU A 34 9.56 -14.98 11.12
C LEU A 34 8.85 -13.62 11.20
N ASP A 35 8.31 -13.17 10.08
CA ASP A 35 7.67 -11.86 9.99
C ASP A 35 6.17 -11.93 10.30
N PHE A 36 5.79 -11.44 11.46
CA PHE A 36 4.38 -11.26 11.88
C PHE A 36 3.84 -9.87 11.56
N THR A 37 4.67 -8.95 11.08
CA THR A 37 4.26 -7.57 10.82
C THR A 37 3.82 -7.35 9.37
N ALA A 38 4.33 -8.17 8.45
CA ALA A 38 4.04 -8.10 7.01
C ALA A 38 4.16 -6.67 6.44
N GLY A 39 5.17 -5.90 6.89
CA GLY A 39 5.32 -4.50 6.51
C GLY A 39 4.14 -3.61 6.95
N ILE A 40 3.55 -3.88 8.10
CA ILE A 40 2.32 -3.27 8.64
C ILE A 40 1.13 -3.55 7.69
N GLY A 41 0.95 -4.84 7.35
CA GLY A 41 -0.16 -5.35 6.54
C GLY A 41 -0.01 -5.17 5.02
N VAL A 42 1.12 -4.64 4.54
CA VAL A 42 1.35 -4.44 3.09
C VAL A 42 1.68 -5.76 2.38
N CYS A 43 2.46 -6.63 3.02
CA CYS A 43 2.93 -7.89 2.45
C CYS A 43 2.11 -9.10 2.94
N ASN A 44 0.80 -8.99 3.02
CA ASN A 44 -0.09 -10.04 3.56
C ASN A 44 -0.03 -11.35 2.80
N PHE A 45 0.36 -11.33 1.53
CA PHE A 45 0.55 -12.54 0.71
C PHE A 45 1.95 -13.16 0.84
N GLY A 46 2.80 -12.58 1.70
CA GLY A 46 4.19 -12.96 1.85
C GLY A 46 5.11 -12.34 0.79
N TYR A 47 6.39 -12.65 0.94
CA TYR A 47 7.46 -12.18 0.07
C TYR A 47 7.68 -13.16 -1.10
N HIS A 48 8.07 -12.66 -2.25
CA HIS A 48 8.32 -13.45 -3.48
C HIS A 48 7.14 -14.34 -3.89
N GLN A 49 5.92 -13.81 -3.83
CA GLN A 49 4.72 -14.53 -4.30
C GLN A 49 4.76 -14.62 -5.84
N PRO A 50 4.93 -15.83 -6.43
CA PRO A 50 5.23 -15.97 -7.86
C PRO A 50 4.13 -15.43 -8.78
N GLN A 51 2.85 -15.61 -8.40
CA GLN A 51 1.72 -15.16 -9.21
C GLN A 51 1.65 -13.63 -9.25
N ILE A 52 1.88 -12.97 -8.12
CA ILE A 52 1.90 -11.51 -8.03
C ILE A 52 3.09 -10.96 -8.82
N GLN A 53 4.28 -11.54 -8.65
CA GLN A 53 5.47 -11.13 -9.39
C GLN A 53 5.27 -11.27 -10.90
N ALA A 54 4.68 -12.38 -11.36
CA ALA A 54 4.41 -12.58 -12.78
C ALA A 54 3.44 -11.53 -13.33
N ALA A 55 2.35 -11.24 -12.61
CA ALA A 55 1.38 -10.23 -13.02
C ALA A 55 1.99 -8.82 -13.08
N VAL A 56 2.78 -8.44 -12.07
CA VAL A 56 3.49 -7.14 -12.05
C VAL A 56 4.50 -7.07 -13.19
N THR A 57 5.30 -8.12 -13.40
CA THR A 57 6.30 -8.15 -14.48
C THR A 57 5.62 -8.03 -15.84
N GLN A 58 4.51 -8.71 -16.05
CA GLN A 58 3.73 -8.59 -17.28
C GLN A 58 3.23 -7.16 -17.48
N GLN A 59 2.66 -6.53 -16.45
CA GLN A 59 2.16 -5.15 -16.54
C GLN A 59 3.28 -4.15 -16.87
N LEU A 60 4.48 -4.36 -16.34
CA LEU A 60 5.65 -3.52 -16.61
C LEU A 60 6.09 -3.54 -18.09
N THR A 61 5.70 -4.56 -18.87
CA THR A 61 5.95 -4.59 -20.31
C THR A 61 4.98 -3.73 -21.13
N HIS A 62 3.93 -3.20 -20.51
CA HIS A 62 2.93 -2.35 -21.14
C HIS A 62 3.08 -0.90 -20.66
N ILE A 63 2.18 -0.46 -19.83
CA ILE A 63 2.15 0.91 -19.33
C ILE A 63 2.21 0.95 -17.81
N TRP A 64 3.05 1.84 -17.28
CA TRP A 64 3.28 1.95 -15.84
C TRP A 64 2.41 3.01 -15.17
N HIS A 65 2.11 4.06 -15.93
CA HIS A 65 1.37 5.21 -15.41
C HIS A 65 0.65 5.94 -16.52
N THR A 66 -0.57 6.36 -16.23
CA THR A 66 -1.31 7.34 -17.02
C THR A 66 -1.92 8.39 -16.09
N SER A 67 -2.19 9.58 -16.64
CA SER A 67 -2.98 10.58 -15.90
C SER A 67 -4.40 10.07 -15.65
N ASN A 68 -5.01 10.51 -14.52
CA ASN A 68 -6.43 10.28 -14.22
C ASN A 68 -7.40 10.94 -15.24
N LEU A 69 -6.87 11.60 -16.26
CA LEU A 69 -7.66 12.08 -17.41
C LEU A 69 -8.00 10.96 -18.40
N TYR A 70 -7.39 9.80 -18.25
CA TYR A 70 -7.64 8.62 -19.08
C TYR A 70 -8.33 7.54 -18.26
N GLU A 71 -9.20 6.77 -18.92
CA GLU A 71 -9.79 5.59 -18.31
C GLU A 71 -8.73 4.53 -18.02
N ASN A 72 -8.93 3.76 -16.96
CA ASN A 72 -8.02 2.70 -16.55
C ASN A 72 -8.83 1.45 -16.19
N GLU A 73 -8.79 0.46 -17.06
CA GLU A 73 -9.54 -0.79 -16.89
C GLU A 73 -9.15 -1.56 -15.60
N LEU A 74 -7.89 -1.48 -15.16
CA LEU A 74 -7.45 -2.14 -13.93
C LEU A 74 -8.06 -1.46 -12.69
N GLN A 75 -8.17 -0.14 -12.70
CA GLN A 75 -8.83 0.59 -11.62
C GLN A 75 -10.31 0.21 -11.55
N ASP A 76 -10.99 0.16 -12.69
CA ASP A 76 -12.40 -0.19 -12.74
C ASP A 76 -12.64 -1.62 -12.28
N ALA A 77 -11.83 -2.58 -12.73
CA ALA A 77 -11.91 -3.96 -12.30
C ALA A 77 -11.71 -4.12 -10.78
N VAL A 78 -10.73 -3.44 -10.20
CA VAL A 78 -10.51 -3.46 -8.74
C VAL A 78 -11.64 -2.77 -8.00
N ALA A 79 -12.15 -1.63 -8.51
CA ALA A 79 -13.29 -0.95 -7.91
C ALA A 79 -14.54 -1.85 -7.88
N GLY A 80 -14.80 -2.58 -8.97
CA GLY A 80 -15.90 -3.55 -9.04
C GLY A 80 -15.79 -4.67 -8.00
N LEU A 81 -14.59 -5.21 -7.82
CA LEU A 81 -14.33 -6.23 -6.79
C LEU A 81 -14.58 -5.69 -5.38
N LEU A 82 -14.14 -4.46 -5.09
CA LEU A 82 -14.30 -3.82 -3.78
C LEU A 82 -15.76 -3.41 -3.52
N ALA A 83 -16.49 -3.00 -4.55
CA ALA A 83 -17.91 -2.69 -4.46
C ALA A 83 -18.78 -3.92 -4.15
N ASN A 84 -18.33 -5.11 -4.52
CA ASN A 84 -18.96 -6.40 -4.21
C ASN A 84 -20.46 -6.45 -4.56
N GLY A 85 -20.82 -5.90 -5.74
CA GLY A 85 -22.20 -5.85 -6.22
C GLY A 85 -23.11 -4.79 -5.59
N GLU A 86 -22.56 -3.93 -4.73
CA GLU A 86 -23.27 -2.79 -4.17
C GLU A 86 -23.06 -1.51 -4.99
N GLU A 87 -24.02 -0.56 -4.93
CA GLU A 87 -23.87 0.78 -5.53
C GLU A 87 -22.87 1.63 -4.72
N ARG A 88 -21.59 1.30 -4.85
CA ARG A 88 -20.48 2.00 -4.19
C ARG A 88 -19.48 2.50 -5.21
N LEU A 89 -18.88 3.64 -4.94
CA LEU A 89 -17.76 4.18 -5.70
C LEU A 89 -16.48 4.08 -4.88
N VAL A 90 -15.39 3.75 -5.55
CA VAL A 90 -14.06 3.63 -4.92
C VAL A 90 -13.22 4.85 -5.29
N TYR A 91 -12.66 5.48 -4.27
CA TYR A 91 -11.66 6.54 -4.44
C TYR A 91 -10.27 5.96 -4.22
N PHE A 92 -9.44 5.99 -5.25
CA PHE A 92 -8.05 5.54 -5.19
C PHE A 92 -7.13 6.67 -4.74
N ALA A 93 -6.22 6.35 -3.82
CA ALA A 93 -5.20 7.27 -3.31
C ALA A 93 -3.87 6.51 -3.13
N ASN A 94 -2.77 7.24 -3.04
CA ASN A 94 -1.45 6.64 -2.90
C ASN A 94 -1.10 6.25 -1.45
N SER A 95 -1.88 6.70 -0.49
CA SER A 95 -1.62 6.44 0.93
C SER A 95 -2.90 6.50 1.77
N GLY A 96 -2.86 5.87 2.96
CA GLY A 96 -3.93 5.99 3.93
C GLY A 96 -4.17 7.44 4.39
N THR A 97 -3.12 8.25 4.46
CA THR A 97 -3.23 9.68 4.78
C THR A 97 -4.05 10.42 3.74
N GLU A 98 -3.79 10.22 2.45
CA GLU A 98 -4.57 10.82 1.37
C GLU A 98 -6.02 10.33 1.36
N ALA A 99 -6.25 9.04 1.62
CA ALA A 99 -7.59 8.49 1.74
C ALA A 99 -8.36 9.12 2.91
N ASN A 100 -7.73 9.29 4.07
CA ASN A 100 -8.33 9.96 5.22
C ASN A 100 -8.63 11.44 4.93
N GLU A 101 -7.71 12.16 4.30
CA GLU A 101 -7.95 13.55 3.87
C GLU A 101 -9.16 13.67 2.95
N ALA A 102 -9.29 12.77 1.98
CA ALA A 102 -10.43 12.73 1.10
C ALA A 102 -11.74 12.43 1.85
N ALA A 103 -11.71 11.45 2.76
CA ALA A 103 -12.88 11.08 3.57
C ALA A 103 -13.36 12.24 4.46
N LEU A 104 -12.43 12.93 5.14
CA LEU A 104 -12.74 14.09 5.98
C LEU A 104 -13.35 15.25 5.16
N LYS A 105 -12.77 15.53 4.00
CA LYS A 105 -13.27 16.57 3.09
C LYS A 105 -14.65 16.22 2.54
N LEU A 106 -14.84 14.96 2.14
CA LEU A 106 -16.13 14.46 1.65
C LEU A 106 -17.21 14.55 2.72
N ALA A 107 -16.92 14.08 3.93
CA ALA A 107 -17.85 14.11 5.05
C ALA A 107 -18.31 15.55 5.36
N ARG A 108 -17.37 16.49 5.44
CA ARG A 108 -17.69 17.92 5.66
C ARG A 108 -18.49 18.52 4.51
N LYS A 109 -18.12 18.21 3.28
CA LYS A 109 -18.82 18.74 2.09
C LYS A 109 -20.24 18.21 2.00
N TYR A 110 -20.44 16.91 2.27
CA TYR A 110 -21.75 16.26 2.21
C TYR A 110 -22.68 16.71 3.32
N THR A 111 -22.19 16.80 4.56
CA THR A 111 -23.01 17.09 5.74
C THR A 111 -23.17 18.59 6.02
N GLY A 112 -22.30 19.44 5.48
CA GLY A 112 -22.19 20.87 5.84
C GLY A 112 -21.63 21.12 7.24
N LYS A 113 -21.23 20.06 7.98
CA LYS A 113 -20.69 20.14 9.35
C LYS A 113 -19.18 20.20 9.34
N THR A 114 -18.57 20.88 10.32
CA THR A 114 -17.11 21.04 10.42
C THR A 114 -16.46 20.10 11.45
N GLY A 115 -17.20 19.70 12.48
CA GLY A 115 -16.69 18.84 13.56
C GLY A 115 -16.45 17.39 13.09
N ILE A 116 -15.36 16.81 13.57
CA ILE A 116 -15.01 15.40 13.40
C ILE A 116 -14.79 14.82 14.78
N LEU A 117 -15.33 13.63 15.04
CA LEU A 117 -15.05 12.84 16.24
C LEU A 117 -14.10 11.72 15.87
N ALA A 118 -13.01 11.60 16.63
CA ALA A 118 -12.02 10.54 16.49
C ALA A 118 -11.73 9.89 17.85
N PHE A 119 -11.37 8.61 17.85
CA PHE A 119 -10.99 7.82 19.03
C PHE A 119 -9.50 7.54 19.04
#